data_3049f6f899632e35030b490fe97eac0d
#
_entry.id   3049f6f899632e35030b490fe97eac0d
#
_cell.length_a   1.000
_cell.length_b   1.000
_cell.length_c   1.000
_cell.angle_alpha   90.00
_cell.angle_beta   90.00
_cell.angle_gamma   90.00
#
_symmetry.space_group_name_H-M   'P 1'
#
loop_
_entity.id
_entity.type
_entity.pdbx_description
1 polymer ?
#
loop_
_entity_poly.entity_id
_entity_poly.type
_entity_poly.pdbx_seq_one_letter_code
_entity_poly.pdbx_strand_id
1 'polypeptide(L)'
;MKAHRLKYGTAGPTGSGPRVRIGANLAGEVFWHGAKKDAWAHRWVTFETDGVAHLGTTAMNDSGTLLALQAMTAEGKADWNRALVLRTASNFEMQSPGVTAAQSLQAEQHGAYTAYLPALETAYAVGHRVVAAWMSEPVGK
;
A
#
# COMPACT_ATOMS: atom_id res chain seq x y z
N MET A 1 -8.63 -7.35 -13.80
CA MET A 1 -8.63 -7.12 -12.33
C MET A 1 -9.66 -7.96 -11.57
N LYS A 2 -10.97 -7.92 -11.90
CA LYS A 2 -12.01 -8.71 -11.18
C LYS A 2 -11.70 -10.21 -11.14
N ALA A 3 -11.36 -10.82 -12.27
CA ALA A 3 -11.05 -12.25 -12.36
C ALA A 3 -9.81 -12.65 -11.53
N HIS A 4 -8.80 -11.79 -11.44
CA HIS A 4 -7.62 -12.05 -10.61
C HIS A 4 -7.96 -11.99 -9.12
N ARG A 5 -8.73 -11.02 -8.70
CA ARG A 5 -9.18 -10.90 -7.29
C ARG A 5 -10.02 -12.08 -6.84
N LEU A 6 -10.86 -12.62 -7.73
CA LEU A 6 -11.69 -13.78 -7.41
C LEU A 6 -10.90 -15.06 -7.08
N LYS A 7 -9.63 -15.17 -7.52
CA LYS A 7 -8.75 -16.28 -7.13
C LYS A 7 -8.48 -16.30 -5.62
N TYR A 8 -8.58 -15.15 -4.94
CA TYR A 8 -8.39 -15.00 -3.49
C TYR A 8 -9.69 -15.14 -2.69
N GLY A 9 -10.79 -15.50 -3.35
CA GLY A 9 -12.10 -15.66 -2.73
C GLY A 9 -13.01 -14.45 -2.93
N THR A 10 -14.26 -14.58 -2.50
CA THR A 10 -15.29 -13.54 -2.62
C THR A 10 -15.55 -12.78 -1.32
N ALA A 11 -14.97 -13.24 -0.21
CA ALA A 11 -15.14 -12.64 1.10
C ALA A 11 -14.25 -11.40 1.27
N GLY A 12 -14.72 -10.43 2.05
CA GLY A 12 -13.94 -9.25 2.41
C GLY A 12 -13.57 -8.34 1.23
N PRO A 13 -12.35 -7.77 1.22
CA PRO A 13 -11.92 -6.80 0.22
C PRO A 13 -11.87 -7.33 -1.21
N THR A 14 -11.71 -8.64 -1.38
CA THR A 14 -11.59 -9.27 -2.71
C THR A 14 -12.91 -9.29 -3.49
N GLY A 15 -14.04 -9.35 -2.80
CA GLY A 15 -15.37 -9.34 -3.40
C GLY A 15 -15.93 -7.94 -3.73
N SER A 16 -15.35 -6.89 -3.15
CA SER A 16 -15.80 -5.51 -3.36
C SER A 16 -14.98 -4.78 -4.44
N GLY A 17 -15.53 -3.68 -4.99
CA GLY A 17 -14.79 -2.78 -5.88
C GLY A 17 -13.62 -2.05 -5.17
N PRO A 18 -12.79 -1.29 -5.93
CA PRO A 18 -11.75 -0.45 -5.35
C PRO A 18 -12.33 0.52 -4.31
N ARG A 19 -11.59 0.72 -3.22
CA ARG A 19 -11.98 1.63 -2.13
C ARG A 19 -10.75 2.36 -1.62
N VAL A 20 -10.92 3.62 -1.23
CA VAL A 20 -9.93 4.35 -0.45
C VAL A 20 -10.09 3.96 1.01
N ARG A 21 -8.99 3.65 1.67
CA ARG A 21 -8.94 3.29 3.09
C ARG A 21 -7.78 4.00 3.76
N ILE A 22 -7.92 4.29 5.04
CA ILE A 22 -6.80 4.68 5.90
C ILE A 22 -6.28 3.39 6.54
N GLY A 23 -4.97 3.25 6.57
CA GLY A 23 -4.31 2.08 7.16
C GLY A 23 -2.79 2.27 7.22
N ALA A 24 -2.11 1.39 7.92
CA ALA A 24 -0.66 1.37 7.97
C ALA A 24 -0.08 0.80 6.68
N ASN A 25 1.06 1.35 6.26
CA ASN A 25 1.90 0.79 5.23
C ASN A 25 3.17 0.22 5.89
N LEU A 26 3.36 -1.09 5.81
CA LEU A 26 4.60 -1.71 6.27
C LEU A 26 5.64 -1.60 5.18
N ALA A 27 6.64 -0.73 5.39
CA ALA A 27 7.74 -0.54 4.46
C ALA A 27 9.00 -1.23 4.95
N GLY A 28 9.74 -1.84 4.03
CA GLY A 28 11.02 -2.49 4.31
C GLY A 28 11.86 -2.58 3.05
N GLU A 29 13.16 -2.77 3.21
CA GLU A 29 14.10 -2.79 2.08
C GLU A 29 14.07 -4.09 1.28
N VAL A 30 13.44 -5.14 1.83
CA VAL A 30 13.41 -6.46 1.21
C VAL A 30 11.99 -6.79 0.75
N PHE A 31 11.86 -7.13 -0.53
CA PHE A 31 10.61 -7.70 -1.03
C PHE A 31 10.36 -9.07 -0.37
N TRP A 32 9.13 -9.29 0.05
CA TRP A 32 8.69 -10.56 0.61
C TRP A 32 7.31 -10.94 0.08
N HIS A 33 7.01 -12.23 0.11
CA HIS A 33 5.75 -12.79 -0.37
C HIS A 33 5.38 -14.05 0.40
N GLY A 34 4.09 -14.27 0.58
CA GLY A 34 3.55 -15.50 1.14
C GLY A 34 2.77 -15.33 2.43
N ALA A 35 1.74 -16.15 2.62
CA ALA A 35 0.78 -16.07 3.71
C ALA A 35 1.40 -16.09 5.12
N LYS A 36 2.56 -16.75 5.31
CA LYS A 36 3.26 -16.73 6.60
C LYS A 36 3.84 -15.34 6.92
N LYS A 37 4.39 -14.68 5.92
CA LYS A 37 4.93 -13.31 6.05
C LYS A 37 3.81 -12.29 6.18
N ASP A 38 2.74 -12.46 5.44
CA ASP A 38 1.53 -11.64 5.55
C ASP A 38 0.96 -11.70 6.98
N ALA A 39 0.76 -12.90 7.52
CA ALA A 39 0.29 -13.07 8.89
C ALA A 39 1.25 -12.47 9.95
N TRP A 40 2.57 -12.52 9.70
CA TRP A 40 3.55 -11.84 10.53
C TRP A 40 3.40 -10.32 10.43
N ALA A 41 3.29 -9.77 9.23
CA ALA A 41 3.17 -8.34 9.01
C ALA A 41 1.93 -7.74 9.69
N HIS A 42 0.80 -8.42 9.63
CA HIS A 42 -0.40 -8.03 10.36
C HIS A 42 -0.17 -7.97 11.88
N ARG A 43 0.43 -9.02 12.46
CA ARG A 43 0.76 -9.02 13.90
C ARG A 43 1.77 -7.94 14.28
N TRP A 44 2.77 -7.72 13.43
CA TRP A 44 3.79 -6.71 13.65
C TRP A 44 3.19 -5.31 13.70
N VAL A 45 2.38 -4.94 12.71
CA VAL A 45 1.68 -3.64 12.70
C VAL A 45 0.78 -3.48 13.92
N THR A 46 0.03 -4.51 14.29
CA THR A 46 -0.82 -4.48 15.49
C THR A 46 0.01 -4.26 16.74
N PHE A 47 1.14 -4.94 16.87
CA PHE A 47 2.04 -4.82 18.02
C PHE A 47 2.67 -3.43 18.11
N GLU A 48 3.26 -2.93 17.01
CA GLU A 48 3.96 -1.63 16.99
C GLU A 48 3.02 -0.42 17.15
N THR A 49 1.73 -0.62 16.96
CA THR A 49 0.73 0.46 17.07
C THR A 49 -0.25 0.28 18.21
N ASP A 50 0.03 -0.62 19.16
CA ASP A 50 -0.88 -0.97 20.25
C ASP A 50 -2.32 -1.28 19.78
N GLY A 51 -2.45 -1.90 18.61
CA GLY A 51 -3.74 -2.25 18.00
C GLY A 51 -4.49 -1.10 17.32
N VAL A 52 -3.93 0.10 17.29
CA VAL A 52 -4.59 1.29 16.71
C VAL A 52 -4.64 1.22 15.19
N ALA A 53 -3.58 0.74 14.54
CA ALA A 53 -3.53 0.66 13.09
C ALA A 53 -3.70 -0.79 12.58
N HIS A 54 -4.23 -0.88 11.36
CA HIS A 54 -4.33 -2.13 10.61
C HIS A 54 -3.45 -2.08 9.37
N LEU A 55 -2.78 -3.18 9.04
CA LEU A 55 -2.02 -3.29 7.81
C LEU A 55 -2.94 -3.09 6.61
N GLY A 56 -2.62 -2.13 5.78
CA GLY A 56 -3.35 -1.81 4.55
C GLY A 56 -2.57 -2.19 3.30
N THR A 57 -1.27 -1.90 3.29
CA THR A 57 -0.36 -2.16 2.17
C THR A 57 1.05 -2.47 2.67
N THR A 58 1.86 -3.02 1.77
CA THR A 58 3.30 -3.17 1.97
C THR A 58 4.07 -2.49 0.85
N ALA A 59 5.24 -1.94 1.16
CA ALA A 59 6.09 -1.27 0.19
C ALA A 59 7.57 -1.41 0.57
N MET A 60 8.47 -1.00 -0.32
CA MET A 60 9.91 -1.16 -0.09
C MET A 60 10.63 0.14 0.32
N ASN A 61 10.09 1.31 0.05
CA ASN A 61 10.85 2.57 0.07
C ASN A 61 10.25 3.71 0.90
N ASP A 62 9.08 3.57 1.50
CA ASP A 62 8.42 4.66 2.20
C ASP A 62 9.15 5.10 3.46
N SER A 63 9.73 4.14 4.20
CA SER A 63 10.47 4.44 5.44
C SER A 63 11.63 5.40 5.19
N GLY A 64 12.41 5.20 4.12
CA GLY A 64 13.51 6.09 3.76
C GLY A 64 13.03 7.50 3.42
N THR A 65 11.97 7.61 2.62
CA THR A 65 11.38 8.90 2.24
C THR A 65 10.86 9.65 3.46
N LEU A 66 10.13 8.96 4.36
CA LEU A 66 9.55 9.57 5.54
C LEU A 66 10.62 9.96 6.57
N LEU A 67 11.68 9.16 6.76
CA LEU A 67 12.82 9.52 7.61
C LEU A 67 13.54 10.76 7.09
N ALA A 68 13.76 10.87 5.77
CA ALA A 68 14.35 12.06 5.17
C ALA A 68 13.48 13.31 5.41
N LEU A 69 12.16 13.19 5.23
CA LEU A 69 11.22 14.28 5.50
C LEU A 69 11.22 14.69 6.98
N GLN A 70 11.32 13.73 7.89
CA GLN A 70 11.42 14.00 9.33
C GLN A 70 12.70 14.78 9.68
N ALA A 71 13.83 14.36 9.12
CA ALA A 71 15.10 15.07 9.29
C ALA A 71 15.03 16.50 8.74
N MET A 72 14.46 16.68 7.54
CA MET A 72 14.26 18.01 6.96
C MET A 72 13.31 18.88 7.81
N THR A 73 12.31 18.29 8.44
CA THR A 73 11.41 19.01 9.35
C THR A 73 12.15 19.50 10.59
N ALA A 74 13.05 18.68 11.16
CA ALA A 74 13.89 19.09 12.29
C ALA A 74 14.83 20.25 11.95
N GLU A 75 15.24 20.39 10.69
CA GLU A 75 16.05 21.48 10.18
C GLU A 75 15.23 22.71 9.71
N GLY A 76 13.90 22.67 9.86
CA GLY A 76 13.01 23.76 9.40
C GLY A 76 12.85 23.86 7.89
N LYS A 77 13.27 22.85 7.12
CA LYS A 77 13.23 22.81 5.65
C LYS A 77 11.96 22.17 5.09
N ALA A 78 11.19 21.49 5.91
CA ALA A 78 9.92 20.83 5.55
C ALA A 78 8.94 20.86 6.72
N ASP A 79 7.71 20.44 6.48
CA ASP A 79 6.68 20.26 7.52
C ASP A 79 6.13 18.85 7.44
N TRP A 80 6.47 18.01 8.40
CA TRP A 80 5.99 16.65 8.53
C TRP A 80 4.44 16.54 8.54
N ASN A 81 3.76 17.52 9.13
CA ASN A 81 2.30 17.51 9.22
C ASN A 81 1.60 17.73 7.87
N ARG A 82 2.36 18.11 6.85
CA ARG A 82 1.88 18.29 5.47
C ARG A 82 2.23 17.12 4.55
N ALA A 83 2.61 15.98 5.11
CA ALA A 83 2.91 14.77 4.35
C ALA A 83 1.67 13.89 4.20
N LEU A 84 1.45 13.39 3.00
CA LEU A 84 0.43 12.39 2.68
C LEU A 84 1.07 11.26 1.87
N VAL A 85 0.84 10.02 2.29
CA VAL A 85 1.25 8.83 1.56
C VAL A 85 0.03 8.19 0.91
N LEU A 86 0.03 8.12 -0.43
CA LEU A 86 -0.96 7.40 -1.20
C LEU A 86 -0.35 6.12 -1.77
N ARG A 87 -0.95 4.98 -1.45
CA ARG A 87 -0.56 3.67 -1.98
C ARG A 87 -1.71 3.00 -2.70
N THR A 88 -1.40 2.40 -3.84
CA THR A 88 -2.31 1.55 -4.59
C THR A 88 -1.66 0.19 -4.80
N ALA A 89 -2.39 -0.88 -4.46
CA ALA A 89 -1.86 -2.24 -4.55
C ALA A 89 -1.88 -2.75 -5.99
N SER A 90 -0.73 -3.19 -6.50
CA SER A 90 -0.56 -3.82 -7.81
C SER A 90 -0.63 -5.34 -7.77
N ASN A 91 -0.45 -5.94 -6.61
CA ASN A 91 -0.46 -7.38 -6.36
C ASN A 91 -0.93 -7.67 -4.93
N PHE A 92 -1.07 -8.95 -4.61
CA PHE A 92 -1.30 -9.41 -3.25
C PHE A 92 0.03 -9.84 -2.62
N GLU A 93 0.24 -9.58 -1.35
CA GLU A 93 1.41 -9.98 -0.58
C GLU A 93 1.46 -11.48 -0.28
N MET A 94 0.41 -12.24 -0.58
CA MET A 94 0.34 -13.68 -0.40
C MET A 94 -0.20 -14.39 -1.65
N GLN A 95 0.07 -15.67 -1.73
CA GLN A 95 -0.42 -16.54 -2.79
C GLN A 95 -1.94 -16.77 -2.69
N SER A 96 -2.56 -17.05 -3.84
CA SER A 96 -3.95 -17.51 -3.88
C SER A 96 -4.10 -18.94 -3.32
N PRO A 97 -5.30 -19.35 -2.86
CA PRO A 97 -5.55 -20.69 -2.41
C PRO A 97 -5.14 -21.76 -3.44
N GLY A 98 -4.53 -22.84 -3.00
CA GLY A 98 -4.07 -23.93 -3.86
C GLY A 98 -2.75 -23.70 -4.58
N VAL A 99 -2.10 -22.54 -4.37
CA VAL A 99 -0.80 -22.19 -4.95
C VAL A 99 0.22 -22.02 -3.84
N THR A 100 1.45 -22.44 -4.06
CA THR A 100 2.54 -22.16 -3.11
C THR A 100 3.07 -20.74 -3.26
N ALA A 101 3.67 -20.18 -2.21
CA ALA A 101 4.27 -18.85 -2.26
C ALA A 101 5.35 -18.76 -3.35
N ALA A 102 6.17 -19.82 -3.54
CA ALA A 102 7.20 -19.88 -4.57
C ALA A 102 6.61 -19.85 -5.99
N GLN A 103 5.54 -20.61 -6.24
CA GLN A 103 4.85 -20.59 -7.54
C GLN A 103 4.21 -19.24 -7.83
N SER A 104 3.61 -18.60 -6.82
CA SER A 104 3.03 -17.26 -6.95
C SER A 104 4.10 -16.24 -7.29
N LEU A 105 5.22 -16.25 -6.56
CA LEU A 105 6.34 -15.34 -6.79
C LEU A 105 6.96 -15.54 -8.18
N GLN A 106 7.14 -16.78 -8.61
CA GLN A 106 7.65 -17.10 -9.95
C GLN A 106 6.70 -16.56 -11.04
N ALA A 107 5.40 -16.68 -10.87
CA ALA A 107 4.41 -16.14 -11.81
C ALA A 107 4.48 -14.61 -11.89
N GLU A 108 4.68 -13.93 -10.77
CA GLU A 108 4.86 -12.47 -10.72
C GLU A 108 6.13 -12.03 -11.46
N GLN A 109 7.25 -12.72 -11.28
CA GLN A 109 8.50 -12.44 -11.99
C GLN A 109 8.39 -12.55 -13.51
N HIS A 110 7.45 -13.34 -14.01
CA HIS A 110 7.17 -13.48 -15.45
C HIS A 110 6.06 -12.54 -15.97
N GLY A 111 5.81 -11.45 -15.27
CA GLY A 111 4.89 -10.40 -15.74
C GLY A 111 3.44 -10.57 -15.34
N ALA A 112 3.14 -11.43 -14.37
CA ALA A 112 1.79 -11.66 -13.88
C ALA A 112 1.26 -10.56 -12.92
N TYR A 113 1.85 -9.37 -12.91
CA TYR A 113 1.33 -8.19 -12.20
C TYR A 113 0.05 -7.68 -12.87
N THR A 114 -1.03 -8.41 -12.69
CA THR A 114 -2.29 -8.19 -13.41
C THR A 114 -3.05 -6.92 -12.97
N ALA A 115 -2.65 -6.32 -11.85
CA ALA A 115 -3.25 -5.09 -11.33
C ALA A 115 -2.36 -3.85 -11.52
N TYR A 116 -1.24 -3.94 -12.25
CA TYR A 116 -0.32 -2.81 -12.42
C TYR A 116 -0.98 -1.57 -13.04
N LEU A 117 -1.56 -1.69 -14.24
CA LEU A 117 -2.26 -0.58 -14.89
C LEU A 117 -3.44 -0.07 -14.07
N PRO A 118 -4.37 -0.92 -13.56
CA PRO A 118 -5.43 -0.48 -12.68
C PRO A 118 -4.95 0.18 -11.39
N ALA A 119 -3.80 -0.20 -10.85
CA ALA A 119 -3.21 0.47 -9.69
C ALA A 119 -2.75 1.89 -10.04
N LEU A 120 -2.09 2.08 -11.18
CA LEU A 120 -1.69 3.41 -11.67
C LEU A 120 -2.90 4.31 -11.97
N GLU A 121 -3.93 3.79 -12.64
CA GLU A 121 -5.17 4.52 -12.90
C GLU A 121 -5.86 4.96 -11.60
N THR A 122 -5.88 4.07 -10.59
CA THR A 122 -6.45 4.38 -9.28
C THR A 122 -5.60 5.41 -8.54
N ALA A 123 -4.27 5.31 -8.58
CA ALA A 123 -3.36 6.30 -8.01
C ALA A 123 -3.58 7.68 -8.62
N TYR A 124 -3.70 7.74 -9.94
CA TYR A 124 -4.00 8.99 -10.65
C TYR A 124 -5.37 9.57 -10.24
N ALA A 125 -6.41 8.74 -10.26
CA ALA A 125 -7.78 9.19 -9.97
C ALA A 125 -7.93 9.74 -8.55
N VAL A 126 -7.28 9.13 -7.55
CA VAL A 126 -7.32 9.59 -6.16
C VAL A 126 -6.35 10.76 -5.94
N GLY A 127 -5.10 10.63 -6.38
CA GLY A 127 -4.07 11.65 -6.22
C GLY A 127 -4.43 12.97 -6.89
N HIS A 128 -4.99 12.91 -8.11
CA HIS A 128 -5.47 14.10 -8.80
C HIS A 128 -6.53 14.87 -8.00
N ARG A 129 -7.45 14.19 -7.35
CA ARG A 129 -8.47 14.84 -6.52
C ARG A 129 -7.87 15.50 -5.27
N VAL A 130 -6.88 14.88 -4.66
CA VAL A 130 -6.16 15.47 -3.51
C VAL A 130 -5.42 16.73 -3.94
N VAL A 131 -4.65 16.66 -5.04
CA VAL A 131 -3.93 17.82 -5.57
C VAL A 131 -4.88 18.94 -5.98
N ALA A 132 -5.98 18.62 -6.66
CA ALA A 132 -6.99 19.61 -7.04
C ALA A 132 -7.63 20.29 -5.83
N ALA A 133 -7.91 19.55 -4.75
CA ALA A 133 -8.41 20.12 -3.50
C ALA A 133 -7.41 21.08 -2.88
N TRP A 134 -6.13 20.69 -2.78
CA TRP A 134 -5.08 21.58 -2.27
C TRP A 134 -4.89 22.85 -3.10
N MET A 135 -4.99 22.74 -4.42
CA MET A 135 -4.88 23.91 -5.31
C MET A 135 -6.08 24.84 -5.25
N SER A 136 -7.23 24.36 -4.79
CA SER A 136 -8.45 25.17 -4.64
C SER A 136 -8.54 25.86 -3.28
N GLU A 137 -7.74 25.47 -2.30
CA GLU A 137 -7.66 26.18 -1.03
C GLU A 137 -6.91 27.51 -1.21
N PRO A 138 -7.47 28.65 -0.73
CA PRO A 138 -6.76 29.91 -0.80
C PRO A 138 -5.45 29.82 0.01
N VAL A 139 -4.34 30.13 -0.64
CA VAL A 139 -3.01 30.23 -0.01
C VAL A 139 -3.06 31.37 0.98
N GLY A 140 -3.13 31.07 2.27
CA GLY A 140 -2.92 32.02 3.35
C GLY A 140 -4.19 32.39 4.14
N LYS A 141 -4.41 31.70 5.20
CA LYS A 141 -4.81 32.33 6.47
C LYS A 141 -3.90 31.82 7.57
#